data_db8bedaca5c7f67e35d46a04438c9f1d
#
_entry.id   db8bedaca5c7f67e35d46a04438c9f1d
#
_cell.length_a   1.000
_cell.length_b   1.000
_cell.length_c   1.000
_cell.angle_alpha   90.00
_cell.angle_beta   90.00
_cell.angle_gamma   90.00
#
_symmetry.space_group_name_H-M   'P 1'
#
loop_
_entity.id
_entity.type
_entity.pdbx_description
1 polymer ?
#
loop_
_entity_poly.entity_id
_entity_poly.type
_entity_poly.pdbx_seq_one_letter_code
_entity_poly.pdbx_strand_id
1 'polypeptide(L)'
;LIAVAKPYWGNGIGQFLMETMIDWADHTPEIRRLELTVQARNERAVHLYQKFGFDIEGTKKRGVRTKNGEFLDVYLMAKLID
;
A
#
# COMPACT_ATOMS: atom_id res chain seq x y z
N LEU A 1 -9.66 1.42 -14.22
CA LEU A 1 -10.01 0.64 -13.04
C LEU A 1 -8.95 0.76 -11.97
N ILE A 2 -9.38 0.82 -10.73
CA ILE A 2 -8.51 0.95 -9.56
C ILE A 2 -8.54 -0.37 -8.80
N ALA A 3 -7.37 -0.91 -8.46
CA ALA A 3 -7.29 -2.04 -7.57
C ALA A 3 -6.72 -1.59 -6.22
N VAL A 4 -7.34 -2.04 -5.14
CA VAL A 4 -6.95 -1.70 -3.78
C VAL A 4 -6.30 -2.92 -3.14
N ALA A 5 -5.08 -2.76 -2.66
CA ALA A 5 -4.33 -3.82 -2.02
C ALA A 5 -4.55 -3.80 -0.52
N LYS A 6 -4.77 -4.99 0.05
CA LYS A 6 -4.77 -5.17 1.50
C LYS A 6 -3.40 -5.67 1.91
N PRO A 7 -2.74 -4.98 2.83
CA PRO A 7 -1.41 -5.39 3.27
C PRO A 7 -1.44 -6.63 4.17
N TYR A 8 -0.63 -7.62 3.83
CA TYR A 8 -0.37 -8.80 4.66
C TYR A 8 1.04 -8.65 5.21
N TRP A 9 1.17 -8.26 6.45
CA TRP A 9 2.42 -7.81 7.05
C TRP A 9 3.07 -8.82 7.96
N GLY A 10 4.38 -8.75 8.01
CA GLY A 10 5.16 -9.26 9.12
C GLY A 10 5.93 -10.55 8.88
N ASN A 11 5.88 -11.17 7.69
CA ASN A 11 6.49 -12.49 7.52
C ASN A 11 7.15 -12.74 6.15
N GLY A 12 7.58 -11.68 5.45
CA GLY A 12 8.25 -11.81 4.16
C GLY A 12 7.35 -12.19 2.99
N ILE A 13 6.14 -12.60 3.27
CA ILE A 13 5.14 -12.94 2.25
C ILE A 13 4.69 -11.69 1.50
N GLY A 14 4.73 -10.54 2.16
CA GLY A 14 4.29 -9.27 1.59
C GLY A 14 5.03 -8.90 0.31
N GLN A 15 6.35 -9.13 0.25
CA GLN A 15 7.12 -8.81 -0.94
C GLN A 15 6.70 -9.67 -2.13
N PHE A 16 6.56 -10.97 -1.93
CA PHE A 16 6.12 -11.89 -2.98
C PHE A 16 4.72 -11.54 -3.48
N LEU A 17 3.79 -11.25 -2.55
CA LEU A 17 2.43 -10.87 -2.91
C LEU A 17 2.41 -9.56 -3.67
N MET A 18 3.27 -8.62 -3.29
CA MET A 18 3.38 -7.33 -3.98
C MET A 18 3.86 -7.51 -5.40
N GLU A 19 4.91 -8.31 -5.61
CA GLU A 19 5.42 -8.60 -6.94
C GLU A 19 4.36 -9.28 -7.81
N THR A 20 3.65 -10.25 -7.25
CA THR A 20 2.58 -10.97 -7.95
C THR A 20 1.45 -10.02 -8.34
N MET A 21 1.04 -9.15 -7.43
CA MET A 21 -0.03 -8.20 -7.69
C MET A 21 0.35 -7.19 -8.78
N ILE A 22 1.59 -6.69 -8.75
CA ILE A 22 2.06 -5.74 -9.76
C ILE A 22 2.13 -6.43 -11.12
N ASP A 23 2.64 -7.65 -11.16
CA ASP A 23 2.70 -8.43 -12.39
C ASP A 23 1.29 -8.65 -12.97
N TRP A 24 0.35 -9.02 -12.13
CA TRP A 24 -1.05 -9.17 -12.53
C TRP A 24 -1.61 -7.86 -13.09
N ALA A 25 -1.35 -6.74 -12.43
CA ALA A 25 -1.84 -5.44 -12.89
C ALA A 25 -1.21 -5.04 -14.22
N ASP A 26 0.08 -5.32 -14.41
CA ASP A 26 0.78 -5.02 -15.66
C ASP A 26 0.21 -5.81 -16.85
N HIS A 27 -0.38 -6.97 -16.59
CA HIS A 27 -0.98 -7.84 -17.62
C HIS A 27 -2.50 -7.73 -17.69
N THR A 28 -3.09 -6.78 -16.98
CA THR A 28 -4.54 -6.56 -16.96
C THR A 28 -4.82 -5.15 -17.48
N PRO A 29 -5.17 -4.98 -18.76
CA PRO A 29 -5.26 -3.65 -19.37
C PRO A 29 -6.24 -2.70 -18.67
N GLU A 30 -7.26 -3.22 -18.02
CA GLU A 30 -8.25 -2.42 -17.32
C GLU A 30 -7.73 -1.80 -16.02
N ILE A 31 -6.64 -2.36 -15.46
CA ILE A 31 -6.05 -1.85 -14.21
C ILE A 31 -5.03 -0.77 -14.57
N ARG A 32 -5.34 0.47 -14.18
CA ARG A 32 -4.45 1.61 -14.46
C ARG A 32 -3.89 2.22 -13.20
N ARG A 33 -4.29 1.73 -12.05
CA ARG A 33 -3.89 2.27 -10.76
C ARG A 33 -4.00 1.21 -9.66
N LEU A 34 -2.96 1.09 -8.84
CA LEU A 34 -2.98 0.29 -7.62
C LEU A 34 -2.92 1.24 -6.43
N GLU A 35 -3.76 1.01 -5.43
CA GLU A 35 -3.76 1.78 -4.19
C GLU A 35 -3.57 0.89 -2.99
N LEU A 36 -2.99 1.45 -1.95
CA LEU A 36 -2.93 0.82 -0.63
C LEU A 36 -2.90 1.88 0.45
N THR A 37 -3.21 1.48 1.66
CA THR A 37 -3.02 2.32 2.83
C THR A 37 -2.02 1.65 3.75
N VAL A 38 -1.26 2.47 4.47
CA VAL A 38 -0.24 1.99 5.40
C VAL A 38 -0.15 2.95 6.57
N GLN A 39 0.05 2.43 7.77
CA GLN A 39 0.25 3.28 8.94
C GLN A 39 1.54 4.10 8.75
N ALA A 40 1.45 5.40 8.96
CA ALA A 40 2.59 6.30 8.74
C ALA A 40 3.81 5.93 9.59
N ARG A 41 3.58 5.36 10.77
CA ARG A 41 4.67 4.93 11.67
C ARG A 41 5.38 3.67 11.18
N ASN A 42 4.82 2.96 10.23
CA ASN A 42 5.40 1.73 9.71
C ASN A 42 6.40 2.07 8.59
N GLU A 43 7.53 2.64 8.97
CA GLU A 43 8.54 3.12 8.04
C GLU A 43 9.06 2.01 7.12
N ARG A 44 9.20 0.81 7.65
CA ARG A 44 9.68 -0.34 6.88
C ARG A 44 8.73 -0.66 5.73
N ALA A 45 7.43 -0.66 5.98
CA ALA A 45 6.45 -0.92 4.94
C ALA A 45 6.41 0.21 3.92
N VAL A 46 6.47 1.47 4.38
CA VAL A 46 6.50 2.62 3.48
C VAL A 46 7.68 2.53 2.52
N HIS A 47 8.88 2.23 3.03
CA HIS A 47 10.08 2.08 2.20
C HIS A 47 9.93 0.93 1.20
N LEU A 48 9.34 -0.19 1.63
CA LEU A 48 9.11 -1.32 0.74
C LEU A 48 8.21 -0.93 -0.43
N TYR A 49 7.11 -0.22 -0.15
CA TYR A 49 6.21 0.21 -1.22
C TYR A 49 6.86 1.21 -2.16
N GLN A 50 7.64 2.15 -1.62
CA GLN A 50 8.37 3.09 -2.46
C GLN A 50 9.34 2.35 -3.39
N LYS A 51 9.96 1.29 -2.90
CA LYS A 51 10.84 0.45 -3.71
C LYS A 51 10.10 -0.18 -4.88
N PHE A 52 8.83 -0.52 -4.71
CA PHE A 52 7.99 -1.08 -5.78
C PHE A 52 7.32 -0.02 -6.64
N GLY A 53 7.63 1.25 -6.43
CA GLY A 53 7.13 2.33 -7.27
C GLY A 53 5.86 3.00 -6.77
N PHE A 54 5.45 2.74 -5.54
CA PHE A 54 4.34 3.47 -4.94
C PHE A 54 4.80 4.80 -4.38
N ASP A 55 3.98 5.83 -4.55
CA ASP A 55 4.22 7.15 -4.00
C ASP A 55 3.18 7.49 -2.96
N ILE A 56 3.56 8.29 -1.97
CA ILE A 56 2.63 8.82 -0.98
C ILE A 56 1.82 9.92 -1.65
N GLU A 57 0.50 9.76 -1.69
CA GLU A 57 -0.40 10.75 -2.29
C GLU A 57 -1.16 11.57 -1.26
N GLY A 58 -1.26 11.08 -0.04
CA GLY A 58 -1.94 11.81 1.00
C GLY A 58 -1.78 11.17 2.36
N THR A 59 -2.14 11.93 3.38
CA THR A 59 -2.12 11.49 4.77
C THR A 59 -3.50 11.65 5.36
N LYS A 60 -4.05 10.56 5.87
CA LYS A 60 -5.30 10.58 6.61
C LYS A 60 -4.94 10.65 8.10
N LYS A 61 -5.06 11.82 8.68
CA LYS A 61 -4.77 11.99 10.10
C LYS A 61 -5.81 11.25 10.92
N ARG A 62 -5.34 10.52 11.94
CA ARG A 62 -6.19 9.70 12.80
C ARG A 62 -7.04 8.72 12.01
N GLY A 63 -6.48 8.17 10.93
CA GLY A 63 -7.19 7.27 10.04
C GLY A 63 -7.48 5.89 10.62
N VAL A 64 -6.75 5.50 11.68
CA VAL A 64 -6.92 4.22 12.36
C VAL A 64 -6.88 4.42 13.86
N ARG A 65 -7.71 3.68 14.59
CA ARG A 65 -7.69 3.65 16.04
C ARG A 65 -7.25 2.26 16.50
N THR A 66 -6.26 2.20 17.39
CA THR A 66 -5.78 0.94 17.94
C THR A 66 -6.74 0.43 19.04
N LYS A 67 -6.55 -0.82 19.45
CA LYS A 67 -7.30 -1.40 20.57
C LYS A 67 -7.10 -0.62 21.87
N ASN A 68 -5.97 0.04 22.02
CA ASN A 68 -5.65 0.84 23.21
C ASN A 68 -6.22 2.26 23.13
N GLY A 69 -6.97 2.58 22.08
CA GLY A 69 -7.55 3.90 21.89
C GLY A 69 -6.61 4.94 21.30
N GLU A 70 -5.40 4.53 20.88
CA GLU A 70 -4.45 5.42 20.23
C GLU A 70 -4.89 5.67 18.79
N PHE A 71 -4.81 6.93 18.34
CA PHE A 71 -5.07 7.27 16.94
C PHE A 71 -3.77 7.32 16.15
N LEU A 72 -3.80 6.75 14.96
CA LEU A 72 -2.64 6.67 14.08
C LEU A 72 -2.93 7.31 12.74
N ASP A 73 -1.93 7.98 12.20
CA ASP A 73 -2.02 8.51 10.85
C ASP A 73 -1.77 7.40 9.83
N VAL A 74 -2.43 7.52 8.68
CA VAL A 74 -2.37 6.54 7.61
C VAL A 74 -2.01 7.26 6.32
N TYR A 75 -1.05 6.71 5.58
CA TYR A 75 -0.74 7.17 4.23
C TYR A 75 -1.61 6.46 3.21
N LEU A 76 -2.08 7.21 2.23
CA LEU A 76 -2.57 6.65 0.98
C LEU A 76 -1.39 6.62 0.01
N MET A 77 -1.08 5.45 -0.50
CA MET A 77 -0.02 5.28 -1.49
C MET A 77 -0.59 4.69 -2.76
N ALA A 78 -0.02 5.06 -3.89
CA ALA A 78 -0.49 4.59 -5.17
C ALA A 78 0.65 4.39 -6.16
N LYS A 79 0.44 3.45 -7.07
CA LYS A 79 1.30 3.19 -8.22
C LYS A 79 0.46 3.27 -9.47
N LEU A 80 0.87 4.08 -10.43
CA LEU A 80 0.21 4.13 -11.74
C LEU A 80 0.72 2.99 -12.61
N ILE A 81 -0.20 2.34 -13.31
CA ILE A 81 0.10 1.23 -14.21
C ILE A 81 -0.03 1.77 -15.64
N ASP A 82 1.07 1.80 -16.36
CA ASP A 82 1.13 2.33 -17.73
C ASP A 82 1.22 1.23 -18.79
#